data_dce1e2d8860b9ddaac6e35b9d1db7ec2
#
_entry.id   dce1e2d8860b9ddaac6e35b9d1db7ec2
#
_cell.length_a   1.000
_cell.length_b   1.000
_cell.length_c   1.000
_cell.angle_alpha   90.00
_cell.angle_beta   90.00
_cell.angle_gamma   90.00
#
_symmetry.space_group_name_H-M   'P 1'
#
loop_
_entity.id
_entity.type
_entity.pdbx_description
1 polymer ?
#
loop_
_entity_poly.entity_id
_entity_poly.type
_entity_poly.pdbx_seq_one_letter_code
_entity_poly.pdbx_strand_id
1 'polypeptide(L)'
;MLKYLIIGAGGVGGTLGAYLQRAGLSVSFLAHGKTLAALKKKGLTIVGDEGEETLEPVAVFDEASYNETPDVIFLALKSYSIDSVLPFLERVATENTVIVPLCNVFGTGEKLQKKLEKPLVTDGCIYVMANVEEPGKIRQLGKLMRVVYGARTEAEARPVLKDIQADLEKAGVEAVLSENIRRDCMKKFAYLSPHGAVGTYFYITAAHLQREGEYRNFYRGLVREVLAIAEKMGIDMEGFSEKDSLAVVDRLAKEMTTSFQKDVAAGKKSEADGLIYEVQRLGKRYGVETPYYDEVIEALKSRGVE
;
A
#
# COMPACT_ATOMS: atom_id res chain seq x y z
N MET A 1 -0.08 22.04 -14.55
CA MET A 1 -0.30 21.52 -13.18
C MET A 1 -1.07 20.23 -13.33
N LEU A 2 -0.54 19.11 -12.82
CA LEU A 2 -1.19 17.82 -12.89
C LEU A 2 -2.46 17.78 -12.02
N LYS A 3 -3.49 17.07 -12.50
CA LYS A 3 -4.72 16.80 -11.75
C LYS A 3 -4.62 15.43 -11.09
N TYR A 4 -4.66 15.41 -9.79
CA TYR A 4 -4.55 14.21 -8.97
C TYR A 4 -5.93 13.72 -8.54
N LEU A 5 -6.19 12.43 -8.73
CA LEU A 5 -7.34 11.75 -8.15
C LEU A 5 -6.86 10.71 -7.13
N ILE A 6 -7.29 10.85 -5.90
CA ILE A 6 -7.06 9.87 -4.83
C ILE A 6 -8.27 8.95 -4.74
N ILE A 7 -8.10 7.69 -5.09
CA ILE A 7 -9.14 6.67 -4.92
C ILE A 7 -8.95 5.96 -3.59
N GLY A 8 -9.86 6.20 -2.65
CA GLY A 8 -9.79 5.71 -1.29
C GLY A 8 -9.26 6.76 -0.30
N ALA A 9 -10.15 7.54 0.29
CA ALA A 9 -9.83 8.56 1.31
C ALA A 9 -9.71 7.97 2.73
N GLY A 10 -9.02 6.82 2.85
CA GLY A 10 -8.63 6.19 4.11
C GLY A 10 -7.31 6.73 4.65
N GLY A 11 -6.69 6.00 5.60
CA GLY A 11 -5.42 6.42 6.23
C GLY A 11 -4.33 6.76 5.22
N VAL A 12 -4.10 5.90 4.24
CA VAL A 12 -3.09 6.11 3.18
C VAL A 12 -3.49 7.26 2.26
N GLY A 13 -4.60 7.13 1.55
CA GLY A 13 -4.97 8.08 0.51
C GLY A 13 -5.38 9.44 1.07
N GLY A 14 -6.05 9.48 2.22
CA GLY A 14 -6.40 10.75 2.86
C GLY A 14 -5.15 11.51 3.32
N THR A 15 -4.16 10.82 3.93
CA THR A 15 -2.90 11.47 4.32
C THR A 15 -2.14 11.96 3.09
N LEU A 16 -1.96 11.13 2.05
CA LEU A 16 -1.27 11.55 0.82
C LEU A 16 -1.97 12.74 0.15
N GLY A 17 -3.30 12.67 0.01
CA GLY A 17 -4.06 13.76 -0.59
C GLY A 17 -3.99 15.06 0.22
N ALA A 18 -3.92 14.98 1.55
CA ALA A 18 -3.72 16.15 2.40
C ALA A 18 -2.34 16.80 2.14
N TYR A 19 -1.28 16.03 2.03
CA TYR A 19 0.05 16.57 1.69
C TYR A 19 0.03 17.28 0.33
N LEU A 20 -0.56 16.66 -0.69
CA LEU A 20 -0.66 17.25 -2.02
C LEU A 20 -1.51 18.53 -2.02
N GLN A 21 -2.65 18.54 -1.30
CA GLN A 21 -3.53 19.72 -1.21
C GLN A 21 -2.86 20.88 -0.48
N ARG A 22 -2.12 20.62 0.62
CA ARG A 22 -1.30 21.63 1.34
C ARG A 22 -0.27 22.30 0.43
N ALA A 23 0.29 21.55 -0.51
CA ALA A 23 1.24 22.09 -1.49
C ALA A 23 0.59 22.92 -2.61
N GLY A 24 -0.73 23.09 -2.59
CA GLY A 24 -1.49 23.85 -3.59
C GLY A 24 -1.66 23.08 -4.91
N LEU A 25 -1.56 21.75 -4.90
CA LEU A 25 -1.80 20.92 -6.07
C LEU A 25 -3.30 20.65 -6.26
N SER A 26 -3.69 20.37 -7.50
CA SER A 26 -5.09 20.05 -7.86
C SER A 26 -5.41 18.62 -7.46
N VAL A 27 -6.12 18.44 -6.34
CA VAL A 27 -6.44 17.12 -5.76
C VAL A 27 -7.94 16.93 -5.65
N SER A 28 -8.41 15.80 -6.14
CA SER A 28 -9.79 15.32 -5.94
C SER A 28 -9.75 13.95 -5.24
N PHE A 29 -10.78 13.65 -4.46
CA PHE A 29 -10.93 12.37 -3.78
C PHE A 29 -12.14 11.61 -4.33
N LEU A 30 -11.98 10.32 -4.55
CA LEU A 30 -13.10 9.40 -4.73
C LEU A 30 -13.38 8.71 -3.41
N ALA A 31 -14.59 8.89 -2.90
CA ALA A 31 -15.03 8.33 -1.62
C ALA A 31 -16.49 7.89 -1.67
N HIS A 32 -16.90 7.07 -0.72
CA HIS A 32 -18.25 6.53 -0.63
C HIS A 32 -18.84 6.68 0.78
N GLY A 33 -20.17 6.60 0.86
CA GLY A 33 -20.91 6.47 2.10
C GLY A 33 -20.56 7.56 3.16
N LYS A 34 -20.25 7.12 4.36
CA LYS A 34 -19.94 8.00 5.51
C LYS A 34 -18.71 8.89 5.26
N THR A 35 -17.70 8.37 4.59
CA THR A 35 -16.48 9.14 4.28
C THR A 35 -16.77 10.27 3.30
N LEU A 36 -17.51 9.99 2.22
CA LEU A 36 -17.94 11.01 1.27
C LEU A 36 -18.74 12.13 1.97
N ALA A 37 -19.72 11.75 2.79
CA ALA A 37 -20.57 12.69 3.51
C ALA A 37 -19.76 13.56 4.50
N ALA A 38 -18.81 12.97 5.20
CA ALA A 38 -17.95 13.67 6.15
C ALA A 38 -17.03 14.67 5.44
N LEU A 39 -16.35 14.24 4.37
CA LEU A 39 -15.46 15.10 3.59
C LEU A 39 -16.20 16.28 2.95
N LYS A 40 -17.42 16.08 2.44
CA LYS A 40 -18.27 17.17 1.91
C LYS A 40 -18.70 18.17 2.99
N LYS A 41 -18.93 17.69 4.21
CA LYS A 41 -19.51 18.51 5.29
C LYS A 41 -18.44 19.20 6.14
N LYS A 42 -17.32 18.51 6.43
CA LYS A 42 -16.34 18.94 7.44
C LYS A 42 -14.92 19.06 6.89
N GLY A 43 -14.69 18.74 5.59
CA GLY A 43 -13.34 18.65 5.04
C GLY A 43 -12.59 17.42 5.50
N LEU A 44 -11.27 17.43 5.31
CA LEU A 44 -10.34 16.36 5.68
C LEU A 44 -9.49 16.83 6.85
N THR A 45 -9.61 16.14 7.98
CA THR A 45 -8.83 16.45 9.18
C THR A 45 -7.67 15.46 9.32
N ILE A 46 -6.47 15.99 9.48
CA ILE A 46 -5.26 15.22 9.82
C ILE A 46 -4.82 15.57 11.23
N VAL A 47 -4.70 14.55 12.07
CA VAL A 47 -4.15 14.66 13.43
C VAL A 47 -2.75 14.08 13.40
N GLY A 48 -1.75 14.90 13.65
CA GLY A 48 -0.34 14.52 13.72
C GLY A 48 0.27 14.86 15.08
N ASP A 49 1.59 14.67 15.18
CA ASP A 49 2.34 14.98 16.39
C ASP A 49 2.34 16.50 16.72
N GLU A 50 2.15 17.36 15.71
CA GLU A 50 2.15 18.83 15.83
C GLU A 50 0.73 19.40 16.07
N GLY A 51 -0.28 18.57 16.12
CA GLY A 51 -1.66 18.97 16.34
C GLY A 51 -2.65 18.47 15.31
N GLU A 52 -3.78 19.16 15.23
CA GLU A 52 -4.88 18.84 14.32
C GLU A 52 -5.04 19.95 13.29
N GLU A 53 -5.18 19.57 12.03
CA GLU A 53 -5.43 20.51 10.93
C GLU A 53 -6.58 19.98 10.06
N THR A 54 -7.48 20.87 9.68
CA THR A 54 -8.58 20.56 8.76
C THR A 54 -8.39 21.30 7.45
N LEU A 55 -8.41 20.56 6.36
CA LEU A 55 -8.35 21.06 4.99
C LEU A 55 -9.76 21.26 4.46
N GLU A 56 -10.09 22.49 4.10
CA GLU A 56 -11.37 22.88 3.52
C GLU A 56 -11.15 23.97 2.45
N PRO A 57 -11.86 23.94 1.32
CA PRO A 57 -12.74 22.86 0.87
C PRO A 57 -11.95 21.64 0.35
N VAL A 58 -12.60 20.48 0.32
CA VAL A 58 -12.07 19.26 -0.29
C VAL A 58 -12.93 18.90 -1.50
N ALA A 59 -12.30 18.78 -2.68
CA ALA A 59 -12.96 18.28 -3.87
C ALA A 59 -13.16 16.77 -3.73
N VAL A 60 -14.39 16.34 -3.41
CA VAL A 60 -14.71 14.95 -3.18
C VAL A 60 -15.95 14.52 -3.95
N PHE A 61 -15.87 13.36 -4.57
CA PHE A 61 -16.85 12.79 -5.48
C PHE A 61 -17.11 11.32 -5.16
N ASP A 62 -18.25 10.83 -5.59
CA ASP A 62 -18.48 9.40 -5.86
C ASP A 62 -18.27 9.10 -7.35
N GLU A 63 -18.36 7.84 -7.72
CA GLU A 63 -18.16 7.43 -9.12
C GLU A 63 -19.14 8.09 -10.09
N ALA A 64 -20.39 8.32 -9.67
CA ALA A 64 -21.43 8.89 -10.52
C ALA A 64 -21.23 10.39 -10.76
N SER A 65 -20.71 11.11 -9.76
CA SER A 65 -20.55 12.57 -9.80
C SER A 65 -19.18 13.03 -10.33
N TYR A 66 -18.20 12.13 -10.45
CA TYR A 66 -16.89 12.48 -10.99
C TYR A 66 -16.88 12.45 -12.52
N ASN A 67 -16.68 13.63 -13.14
CA ASN A 67 -16.73 13.82 -14.59
C ASN A 67 -15.46 14.45 -15.18
N GLU A 68 -14.35 14.40 -14.43
CA GLU A 68 -13.06 14.91 -14.91
C GLU A 68 -12.16 13.78 -15.45
N THR A 69 -11.13 14.19 -16.18
CA THR A 69 -10.04 13.31 -16.59
C THR A 69 -8.82 13.60 -15.73
N PRO A 70 -8.38 12.69 -14.85
CA PRO A 70 -7.20 12.89 -14.04
C PRO A 70 -5.92 12.59 -14.83
N ASP A 71 -4.85 13.36 -14.57
CA ASP A 71 -3.52 13.06 -15.08
C ASP A 71 -2.88 11.92 -14.28
N VAL A 72 -3.11 11.92 -12.96
CA VAL A 72 -2.55 10.93 -12.02
C VAL A 72 -3.63 10.39 -11.09
N ILE A 73 -3.69 9.09 -10.96
CA ILE A 73 -4.55 8.39 -10.00
C ILE A 73 -3.68 7.67 -8.97
N PHE A 74 -3.76 8.07 -7.71
CA PHE A 74 -3.24 7.27 -6.61
C PHE A 74 -4.32 6.32 -6.11
N LEU A 75 -4.11 5.01 -6.32
CA LEU A 75 -5.06 3.98 -5.93
C LEU A 75 -4.73 3.47 -4.52
N ALA A 76 -5.39 4.05 -3.52
CA ALA A 76 -5.14 3.80 -2.08
C ALA A 76 -6.25 2.95 -1.45
N LEU A 77 -6.70 1.93 -2.17
CA LEU A 77 -7.70 0.96 -1.73
C LEU A 77 -7.03 -0.28 -1.13
N LYS A 78 -7.78 -1.03 -0.34
CA LYS A 78 -7.42 -2.41 -0.02
C LYS A 78 -7.47 -3.26 -1.29
N SER A 79 -6.55 -4.20 -1.44
CA SER A 79 -6.39 -5.01 -2.65
C SER A 79 -7.68 -5.70 -3.12
N TYR A 80 -8.48 -6.19 -2.18
CA TYR A 80 -9.77 -6.85 -2.45
C TYR A 80 -10.87 -5.91 -2.98
N SER A 81 -10.64 -4.60 -2.98
CA SER A 81 -11.60 -3.60 -3.50
C SER A 81 -11.19 -3.04 -4.87
N ILE A 82 -10.01 -3.41 -5.38
CA ILE A 82 -9.50 -2.85 -6.64
C ILE A 82 -10.40 -3.21 -7.83
N ASP A 83 -10.86 -4.45 -7.90
CA ASP A 83 -11.69 -4.89 -9.02
C ASP A 83 -13.03 -4.16 -9.09
N SER A 84 -13.57 -3.69 -7.96
CA SER A 84 -14.82 -2.94 -7.96
C SER A 84 -14.74 -1.56 -8.62
N VAL A 85 -13.57 -0.97 -8.72
CA VAL A 85 -13.37 0.35 -9.34
C VAL A 85 -12.88 0.28 -10.80
N LEU A 86 -12.70 -0.92 -11.36
CA LEU A 86 -12.26 -1.07 -12.76
C LEU A 86 -13.15 -0.35 -13.76
N PRO A 87 -14.50 -0.48 -13.72
CA PRO A 87 -15.37 0.23 -14.66
C PRO A 87 -15.24 1.76 -14.56
N PHE A 88 -15.01 2.26 -13.34
CA PHE A 88 -14.76 3.68 -13.13
C PHE A 88 -13.42 4.10 -13.75
N LEU A 89 -12.34 3.33 -13.51
CA LEU A 89 -11.01 3.61 -14.07
C LEU A 89 -11.05 3.61 -15.60
N GLU A 90 -11.71 2.63 -16.23
CA GLU A 90 -11.90 2.56 -17.68
C GLU A 90 -12.60 3.79 -18.25
N ARG A 91 -13.57 4.35 -17.49
CA ARG A 91 -14.33 5.53 -17.89
C ARG A 91 -13.53 6.83 -17.82
N VAL A 92 -12.72 7.02 -16.76
CA VAL A 92 -12.07 8.31 -16.49
C VAL A 92 -10.61 8.38 -16.94
N ALA A 93 -9.93 7.25 -17.08
CA ALA A 93 -8.53 7.21 -17.47
C ALA A 93 -8.35 7.20 -19.00
N THR A 94 -7.35 7.91 -19.45
CA THR A 94 -6.93 7.97 -20.86
C THR A 94 -5.51 7.44 -21.01
N GLU A 95 -4.99 7.42 -22.25
CA GLU A 95 -3.59 7.06 -22.52
C GLU A 95 -2.57 7.98 -21.82
N ASN A 96 -2.99 9.19 -21.44
CA ASN A 96 -2.13 10.14 -20.71
C ASN A 96 -2.21 9.98 -19.20
N THR A 97 -3.17 9.22 -18.68
CA THR A 97 -3.32 8.99 -17.24
C THR A 97 -2.27 8.01 -16.73
N VAL A 98 -1.68 8.33 -15.58
CA VAL A 98 -0.82 7.41 -14.81
C VAL A 98 -1.58 6.94 -13.57
N ILE A 99 -1.64 5.63 -13.36
CA ILE A 99 -2.21 5.01 -12.16
C ILE A 99 -1.10 4.42 -11.31
N VAL A 100 -0.98 4.87 -10.07
CA VAL A 100 0.00 4.40 -9.09
C VAL A 100 -0.73 3.65 -7.97
N PRO A 101 -0.73 2.31 -7.95
CA PRO A 101 -1.27 1.53 -6.85
C PRO A 101 -0.40 1.66 -5.61
N LEU A 102 -1.02 1.94 -4.45
CA LEU A 102 -0.34 2.12 -3.17
C LEU A 102 -0.71 1.04 -2.15
N CYS A 103 -1.32 -0.05 -2.59
CA CYS A 103 -1.65 -1.18 -1.71
C CYS A 103 -0.39 -1.99 -1.31
N ASN A 104 -0.55 -2.83 -0.29
CA ASN A 104 0.56 -3.59 0.27
C ASN A 104 0.84 -4.93 -0.45
N VAL A 105 0.05 -5.26 -1.47
CA VAL A 105 0.14 -6.53 -2.21
C VAL A 105 1.10 -6.39 -3.37
N PHE A 106 2.07 -7.30 -3.44
CA PHE A 106 3.06 -7.34 -4.51
C PHE A 106 2.42 -7.66 -5.88
N GLY A 107 2.91 -7.00 -6.94
CA GLY A 107 2.46 -7.23 -8.32
C GLY A 107 1.07 -6.68 -8.65
N THR A 108 0.51 -5.81 -7.82
CA THR A 108 -0.81 -5.20 -8.06
C THR A 108 -0.83 -4.37 -9.34
N GLY A 109 0.21 -3.58 -9.60
CA GLY A 109 0.28 -2.74 -10.80
C GLY A 109 0.32 -3.58 -12.09
N GLU A 110 1.12 -4.65 -12.12
CA GLU A 110 1.17 -5.57 -13.26
C GLU A 110 -0.18 -6.26 -13.51
N LYS A 111 -0.85 -6.72 -12.43
CA LYS A 111 -2.18 -7.34 -12.53
C LYS A 111 -3.22 -6.35 -13.04
N LEU A 112 -3.16 -5.11 -12.61
CA LEU A 112 -4.08 -4.06 -13.01
C LEU A 112 -3.83 -3.59 -14.45
N GLN A 113 -2.56 -3.46 -14.89
CA GLN A 113 -2.22 -3.12 -16.28
C GLN A 113 -2.78 -4.12 -17.28
N LYS A 114 -2.85 -5.42 -16.92
CA LYS A 114 -3.46 -6.44 -17.79
C LYS A 114 -4.97 -6.27 -17.98
N LYS A 115 -5.62 -5.51 -17.10
CA LYS A 115 -7.06 -5.23 -17.13
C LYS A 115 -7.39 -3.87 -17.75
N LEU A 116 -6.43 -2.95 -17.78
CA LEU A 116 -6.60 -1.58 -18.27
C LEU A 116 -5.68 -1.32 -19.48
N GLU A 117 -6.27 -1.11 -20.65
CA GLU A 117 -5.51 -0.93 -21.89
C GLU A 117 -4.97 0.49 -22.10
N LYS A 118 -5.74 1.52 -21.69
CA LYS A 118 -5.43 2.91 -21.99
C LYS A 118 -4.35 3.52 -21.08
N PRO A 119 -4.52 3.56 -19.73
CA PRO A 119 -3.59 4.27 -18.86
C PRO A 119 -2.28 3.52 -18.70
N LEU A 120 -1.23 4.24 -18.32
CA LEU A 120 -0.05 3.62 -17.73
C LEU A 120 -0.37 3.26 -16.28
N VAL A 121 -0.29 1.98 -15.95
CA VAL A 121 -0.32 1.54 -14.55
C VAL A 121 1.09 1.17 -14.12
N THR A 122 1.69 1.92 -13.21
CA THR A 122 3.00 1.60 -12.62
C THR A 122 2.86 0.55 -11.53
N ASP A 123 3.97 0.05 -11.00
CA ASP A 123 3.98 -0.48 -9.64
C ASP A 123 4.31 0.65 -8.66
N GLY A 124 3.90 0.50 -7.40
CA GLY A 124 4.19 1.46 -6.36
C GLY A 124 3.92 0.94 -4.97
N CYS A 125 4.54 1.57 -4.00
CA CYS A 125 4.28 1.33 -2.60
C CYS A 125 4.46 2.61 -1.77
N ILE A 126 3.85 2.65 -0.60
CA ILE A 126 3.90 3.80 0.30
C ILE A 126 4.29 3.38 1.71
N TYR A 127 5.07 4.21 2.37
CA TYR A 127 5.44 4.07 3.77
C TYR A 127 4.82 5.24 4.53
N VAL A 128 3.77 4.95 5.24
CA VAL A 128 3.04 5.87 6.10
C VAL A 128 2.37 5.08 7.22
N MET A 129 2.37 5.62 8.41
CA MET A 129 1.59 5.07 9.53
C MET A 129 0.41 6.00 9.78
N ALA A 130 -0.79 5.56 9.36
CA ALA A 130 -2.00 6.34 9.52
C ALA A 130 -3.19 5.45 9.82
N ASN A 131 -4.08 5.92 10.68
CA ASN A 131 -5.32 5.24 11.06
C ASN A 131 -6.49 6.21 10.87
N VAL A 132 -7.62 5.70 10.41
CA VAL A 132 -8.87 6.45 10.38
C VAL A 132 -9.46 6.42 11.80
N GLU A 133 -9.60 7.59 12.45
CA GLU A 133 -10.28 7.73 13.74
C GLU A 133 -11.79 7.74 13.56
N GLU A 134 -12.25 8.55 12.61
CA GLU A 134 -13.63 8.60 12.14
C GLU A 134 -13.67 9.01 10.66
N PRO A 135 -14.78 8.86 9.95
CA PRO A 135 -14.90 9.30 8.57
C PRO A 135 -14.47 10.77 8.39
N GLY A 136 -13.48 11.02 7.55
CA GLY A 136 -12.91 12.35 7.30
C GLY A 136 -11.85 12.81 8.31
N LYS A 137 -11.55 12.00 9.37
CA LYS A 137 -10.52 12.30 10.36
C LYS A 137 -9.48 11.18 10.43
N ILE A 138 -8.23 11.52 10.18
CA ILE A 138 -7.11 10.57 10.06
C ILE A 138 -6.02 10.96 11.06
N ARG A 139 -5.55 9.99 11.84
CA ARG A 139 -4.36 10.14 12.68
C ARG A 139 -3.15 9.59 11.93
N GLN A 140 -2.18 10.46 11.66
CA GLN A 140 -0.86 10.09 11.21
C GLN A 140 0.07 9.92 12.41
N LEU A 141 0.82 8.82 12.46
CA LEU A 141 1.78 8.51 13.50
C LEU A 141 3.20 8.74 12.97
N GLY A 142 3.92 9.67 13.59
CA GLY A 142 5.23 10.10 13.12
C GLY A 142 5.19 10.85 11.78
N LYS A 143 6.38 11.22 11.29
CA LYS A 143 6.53 12.08 10.10
C LYS A 143 6.83 11.30 8.80
N LEU A 144 6.95 9.95 8.89
CA LEU A 144 7.29 9.16 7.70
C LEU A 144 6.17 9.23 6.67
N MET A 145 6.50 9.78 5.51
CA MET A 145 5.65 9.83 4.33
C MET A 145 6.53 9.64 3.11
N ARG A 146 6.61 8.40 2.62
CA ARG A 146 7.47 8.04 1.48
C ARG A 146 6.68 7.26 0.46
N VAL A 147 6.73 7.69 -0.80
CA VAL A 147 6.14 7.02 -1.96
C VAL A 147 7.26 6.53 -2.86
N VAL A 148 7.24 5.25 -3.18
CA VAL A 148 8.16 4.62 -4.13
C VAL A 148 7.31 4.09 -5.28
N TYR A 149 7.61 4.47 -6.51
CA TYR A 149 6.87 4.05 -7.70
C TYR A 149 7.78 4.11 -8.92
N GLY A 150 7.38 3.49 -10.00
CA GLY A 150 8.19 3.53 -11.22
C GLY A 150 7.66 2.64 -12.33
N ALA A 151 8.28 2.79 -13.49
CA ALA A 151 8.06 1.95 -14.64
C ALA A 151 8.69 0.56 -14.41
N ARG A 152 8.05 -0.48 -14.93
CA ARG A 152 8.59 -1.86 -14.92
C ARG A 152 9.51 -2.13 -16.09
N THR A 153 9.37 -1.35 -17.16
CA THR A 153 10.15 -1.48 -18.39
C THR A 153 10.48 -0.09 -18.93
N GLU A 154 11.48 0.00 -19.81
CA GLU A 154 11.83 1.25 -20.50
C GLU A 154 10.64 1.81 -21.32
N ALA A 155 9.82 0.95 -21.92
CA ALA A 155 8.64 1.35 -22.69
C ALA A 155 7.56 2.04 -21.83
N GLU A 156 7.53 1.77 -20.53
CA GLU A 156 6.64 2.41 -19.57
C GLU A 156 7.21 3.74 -19.02
N ALA A 157 8.50 4.01 -19.23
CA ALA A 157 9.14 5.22 -18.72
C ALA A 157 8.64 6.46 -19.51
N ARG A 158 7.86 7.31 -18.84
CA ARG A 158 7.28 8.54 -19.39
C ARG A 158 7.78 9.76 -18.62
N PRO A 159 7.98 10.91 -19.27
CA PRO A 159 8.42 12.15 -18.60
C PRO A 159 7.56 12.55 -17.41
N VAL A 160 6.23 12.35 -17.49
CA VAL A 160 5.27 12.66 -16.42
C VAL A 160 5.61 11.97 -15.07
N LEU A 161 6.34 10.86 -15.07
CA LEU A 161 6.77 10.23 -13.83
C LEU A 161 7.72 11.13 -13.02
N LYS A 162 8.55 11.93 -13.70
CA LYS A 162 9.42 12.93 -13.05
C LYS A 162 8.61 14.14 -12.54
N ASP A 163 7.56 14.52 -13.26
CA ASP A 163 6.68 15.61 -12.83
C ASP A 163 5.92 15.20 -11.55
N ILE A 164 5.45 13.95 -11.47
CA ILE A 164 4.84 13.38 -10.27
C ILE A 164 5.83 13.39 -9.10
N GLN A 165 7.10 13.03 -9.33
CA GLN A 165 8.13 13.09 -8.30
C GLN A 165 8.31 14.50 -7.75
N ALA A 166 8.46 15.48 -8.64
CA ALA A 166 8.62 16.88 -8.26
C ALA A 166 7.42 17.42 -7.45
N ASP A 167 6.20 17.06 -7.84
CA ASP A 167 4.99 17.46 -7.12
C ASP A 167 4.90 16.79 -5.73
N LEU A 168 5.26 15.51 -5.61
CA LEU A 168 5.34 14.81 -4.31
C LEU A 168 6.39 15.43 -3.40
N GLU A 169 7.60 15.71 -3.91
CA GLU A 169 8.68 16.37 -3.16
C GLU A 169 8.26 17.79 -2.70
N LYS A 170 7.63 18.57 -3.59
CA LYS A 170 7.03 19.87 -3.24
C LYS A 170 6.01 19.75 -2.11
N ALA A 171 5.27 18.64 -2.06
CA ALA A 171 4.31 18.36 -1.01
C ALA A 171 4.94 17.87 0.31
N GLY A 172 6.26 17.75 0.40
CA GLY A 172 6.96 17.24 1.58
C GLY A 172 6.91 15.71 1.71
N VAL A 173 6.61 15.01 0.62
CA VAL A 173 6.65 13.55 0.54
C VAL A 173 8.03 13.13 0.06
N GLU A 174 8.67 12.18 0.73
CA GLU A 174 9.87 11.54 0.20
C GLU A 174 9.47 10.71 -1.02
N ALA A 175 9.75 11.21 -2.22
CA ALA A 175 9.36 10.59 -3.48
C ALA A 175 10.55 9.87 -4.12
N VAL A 176 10.40 8.59 -4.41
CA VAL A 176 11.41 7.79 -5.08
C VAL A 176 10.84 7.28 -6.41
N LEU A 177 11.31 7.88 -7.51
CA LEU A 177 11.11 7.30 -8.83
C LEU A 177 12.15 6.18 -9.01
N SER A 178 11.69 4.97 -8.81
CA SER A 178 12.54 3.79 -8.75
C SER A 178 13.07 3.36 -10.12
N GLU A 179 14.34 3.04 -10.19
CA GLU A 179 14.97 2.41 -11.37
C GLU A 179 14.63 0.90 -11.46
N ASN A 180 14.21 0.28 -10.36
CA ASN A 180 13.77 -1.10 -10.31
C ASN A 180 12.60 -1.27 -9.33
N ILE A 181 11.43 -0.83 -9.77
CA ILE A 181 10.23 -0.82 -8.90
C ILE A 181 9.79 -2.21 -8.45
N ARG A 182 10.02 -3.25 -9.26
CA ARG A 182 9.70 -4.63 -8.85
C ARG A 182 10.53 -5.04 -7.65
N ARG A 183 11.84 -4.73 -7.65
CA ARG A 183 12.74 -4.95 -6.50
C ARG A 183 12.26 -4.19 -5.26
N ASP A 184 11.96 -2.92 -5.41
CA ASP A 184 11.61 -2.08 -4.26
C ASP A 184 10.25 -2.45 -3.65
N CYS A 185 9.27 -2.81 -4.45
CA CYS A 185 8.01 -3.39 -3.98
C CYS A 185 8.22 -4.75 -3.32
N MET A 186 9.10 -5.62 -3.86
CA MET A 186 9.42 -6.91 -3.26
C MET A 186 10.15 -6.75 -1.93
N LYS A 187 11.07 -5.79 -1.80
CA LYS A 187 11.73 -5.47 -0.52
C LYS A 187 10.71 -5.10 0.56
N LYS A 188 9.73 -4.26 0.22
CA LYS A 188 8.64 -3.94 1.15
C LYS A 188 7.81 -5.18 1.49
N PHE A 189 7.44 -5.96 0.50
CA PHE A 189 6.64 -7.17 0.69
C PHE A 189 7.35 -8.20 1.56
N ALA A 190 8.68 -8.37 1.39
CA ALA A 190 9.50 -9.34 2.11
C ALA A 190 9.67 -9.07 3.62
N TYR A 191 9.30 -7.90 4.12
CA TYR A 191 9.17 -7.71 5.57
C TYR A 191 7.73 -7.57 6.04
N LEU A 192 6.86 -6.98 5.22
CA LEU A 192 5.49 -6.67 5.63
C LEU A 192 4.60 -7.93 5.69
N SER A 193 4.69 -8.80 4.67
CA SER A 193 3.95 -10.05 4.63
C SER A 193 4.36 -10.99 5.77
N PRO A 194 5.66 -11.29 5.99
CA PRO A 194 6.10 -12.08 7.15
C PRO A 194 5.68 -11.49 8.50
N HIS A 195 5.76 -10.16 8.67
CA HIS A 195 5.34 -9.50 9.91
C HIS A 195 3.84 -9.67 10.15
N GLY A 196 3.03 -9.49 9.11
CA GLY A 196 1.59 -9.73 9.18
C GLY A 196 1.25 -11.20 9.47
N ALA A 197 1.96 -12.13 8.80
CA ALA A 197 1.78 -13.56 8.96
C ALA A 197 2.06 -14.03 10.40
N VAL A 198 3.27 -13.81 10.89
CA VAL A 198 3.68 -14.25 12.24
C VAL A 198 2.85 -13.55 13.33
N GLY A 199 2.60 -12.26 13.16
CA GLY A 199 1.83 -11.48 14.12
C GLY A 199 0.38 -11.92 14.23
N THR A 200 -0.24 -12.35 13.13
CA THR A 200 -1.61 -12.88 13.13
C THR A 200 -1.65 -14.34 13.60
N TYR A 201 -0.63 -15.12 13.23
CA TYR A 201 -0.53 -16.53 13.62
C TYR A 201 -0.43 -16.69 15.14
N PHE A 202 0.51 -15.99 15.77
CA PHE A 202 0.79 -16.07 17.21
C PHE A 202 0.08 -15.00 18.05
N TYR A 203 -0.67 -14.07 17.47
CA TYR A 203 -1.29 -12.93 18.16
C TYR A 203 -0.29 -12.04 18.91
N ILE A 204 0.83 -11.72 18.27
CA ILE A 204 1.96 -11.01 18.88
C ILE A 204 2.17 -9.61 18.26
N THR A 205 2.91 -8.78 18.97
CA THR A 205 3.38 -7.46 18.52
C THR A 205 4.87 -7.48 18.15
N ALA A 206 5.38 -6.38 17.64
CA ALA A 206 6.79 -6.23 17.29
C ALA A 206 7.74 -6.56 18.47
N ALA A 207 7.34 -6.28 19.71
CA ALA A 207 8.14 -6.59 20.91
C ALA A 207 8.58 -8.07 21.00
N HIS A 208 7.73 -8.98 20.53
CA HIS A 208 8.02 -10.41 20.57
C HIS A 208 9.05 -10.81 19.49
N LEU A 209 9.02 -10.14 18.36
CA LEU A 209 9.96 -10.36 17.24
C LEU A 209 11.33 -9.72 17.48
N GLN A 210 11.41 -8.71 18.35
CA GLN A 210 12.65 -8.02 18.73
C GLN A 210 13.52 -8.81 19.70
N ARG A 211 13.07 -9.98 20.16
CA ARG A 211 13.79 -10.87 21.07
C ARG A 211 14.18 -12.15 20.33
N GLU A 212 15.36 -12.66 20.61
CA GLU A 212 15.73 -13.98 20.12
C GLU A 212 14.80 -15.05 20.72
N GLY A 213 14.43 -16.03 19.91
CA GLY A 213 13.52 -17.10 20.31
C GLY A 213 12.63 -17.59 19.16
N GLU A 214 11.61 -18.35 19.53
CA GLU A 214 10.70 -19.05 18.61
C GLU A 214 10.06 -18.10 17.58
N TYR A 215 9.44 -17.01 18.02
CA TYR A 215 8.75 -16.08 17.14
C TYR A 215 9.66 -15.40 16.12
N ARG A 216 10.86 -15.00 16.56
CA ARG A 216 11.87 -14.42 15.67
C ARG A 216 12.39 -15.43 14.66
N ASN A 217 12.58 -16.67 15.07
CA ASN A 217 13.01 -17.76 14.18
C ASN A 217 11.92 -18.12 13.17
N PHE A 218 10.67 -18.15 13.58
CA PHE A 218 9.54 -18.35 12.68
C PHE A 218 9.44 -17.21 11.64
N TYR A 219 9.59 -15.95 12.10
CA TYR A 219 9.65 -14.80 11.20
C TYR A 219 10.79 -14.92 10.17
N ARG A 220 11.99 -15.34 10.59
CA ARG A 220 13.11 -15.62 9.68
C ARG A 220 12.74 -16.64 8.61
N GLY A 221 12.04 -17.71 8.99
CA GLY A 221 11.55 -18.72 8.06
C GLY A 221 10.66 -18.14 6.98
N LEU A 222 9.65 -17.36 7.38
CA LEU A 222 8.75 -16.67 6.46
C LEU A 222 9.49 -15.70 5.51
N VAL A 223 10.47 -14.94 6.03
CA VAL A 223 11.28 -14.03 5.20
C VAL A 223 12.09 -14.81 4.16
N ARG A 224 12.73 -15.93 4.55
CA ARG A 224 13.52 -16.77 3.64
C ARG A 224 12.68 -17.32 2.50
N GLU A 225 11.43 -17.71 2.77
CA GLU A 225 10.51 -18.21 1.73
C GLU A 225 10.21 -17.12 0.71
N VAL A 226 9.93 -15.89 1.16
CA VAL A 226 9.69 -14.75 0.24
C VAL A 226 10.95 -14.40 -0.56
N LEU A 227 12.14 -14.41 0.07
CA LEU A 227 13.40 -14.13 -0.61
C LEU A 227 13.74 -15.21 -1.64
N ALA A 228 13.49 -16.49 -1.33
CA ALA A 228 13.67 -17.59 -2.28
C ALA A 228 12.72 -17.47 -3.49
N ILE A 229 11.49 -17.05 -3.26
CA ILE A 229 10.54 -16.75 -4.34
C ILE A 229 11.06 -15.59 -5.19
N ALA A 230 11.54 -14.50 -4.58
CA ALA A 230 12.09 -13.36 -5.31
C ALA A 230 13.27 -13.77 -6.20
N GLU A 231 14.18 -14.60 -5.70
CA GLU A 231 15.30 -15.17 -6.46
C GLU A 231 14.80 -15.96 -7.68
N LYS A 232 13.84 -16.87 -7.49
CA LYS A 232 13.25 -17.67 -8.57
C LYS A 232 12.46 -16.84 -9.58
N MET A 233 11.93 -15.68 -9.16
CA MET A 233 11.31 -14.71 -10.05
C MET A 233 12.33 -13.85 -10.83
N GLY A 234 13.63 -14.02 -10.59
CA GLY A 234 14.68 -13.18 -11.17
C GLY A 234 14.67 -11.74 -10.66
N ILE A 235 14.14 -11.51 -9.47
CA ILE A 235 14.15 -10.19 -8.84
C ILE A 235 15.44 -10.09 -8.02
N ASP A 236 16.32 -9.21 -8.49
CA ASP A 236 17.55 -8.90 -7.76
C ASP A 236 17.21 -8.16 -6.46
N MET A 237 17.48 -8.80 -5.33
CA MET A 237 17.25 -8.25 -3.99
C MET A 237 18.49 -7.54 -3.43
N GLU A 238 19.35 -7.00 -4.29
CA GLU A 238 20.55 -6.26 -3.89
C GLU A 238 20.27 -5.25 -2.76
N GLY A 239 21.08 -5.31 -1.71
CA GLY A 239 20.94 -4.45 -0.53
C GLY A 239 19.75 -4.79 0.36
N PHE A 240 19.13 -6.00 0.21
CA PHE A 240 18.10 -6.47 1.11
C PHE A 240 18.21 -7.99 1.37
N SER A 241 18.32 -8.33 2.62
CA SER A 241 18.48 -9.69 3.11
C SER A 241 17.53 -9.98 4.28
N GLU A 242 17.55 -11.18 4.81
CA GLU A 242 16.89 -11.54 6.07
C GLU A 242 17.27 -10.58 7.21
N LYS A 243 18.57 -10.21 7.31
CA LYS A 243 19.07 -9.27 8.33
C LYS A 243 18.43 -7.89 8.19
N ASP A 244 18.23 -7.42 6.95
CA ASP A 244 17.61 -6.11 6.72
C ASP A 244 16.13 -6.12 7.07
N SER A 245 15.42 -7.21 6.77
CA SER A 245 14.03 -7.41 7.20
C SER A 245 13.90 -7.41 8.73
N LEU A 246 14.79 -8.10 9.43
CA LEU A 246 14.86 -8.07 10.90
C LEU A 246 15.15 -6.66 11.43
N ALA A 247 16.08 -5.94 10.80
CA ALA A 247 16.42 -4.57 11.20
C ALA A 247 15.21 -3.60 11.05
N VAL A 248 14.30 -3.84 10.11
CA VAL A 248 13.05 -3.08 10.03
C VAL A 248 12.19 -3.34 11.27
N VAL A 249 11.98 -4.60 11.62
CA VAL A 249 11.17 -4.99 12.79
C VAL A 249 11.79 -4.50 14.09
N ASP A 250 13.11 -4.55 14.22
CA ASP A 250 13.84 -4.12 15.42
C ASP A 250 13.69 -2.60 15.71
N ARG A 251 13.35 -1.80 14.70
CA ARG A 251 13.12 -0.33 14.84
C ARG A 251 11.66 0.03 15.10
N LEU A 252 10.72 -0.92 15.01
CA LEU A 252 9.32 -0.64 15.27
C LEU A 252 9.08 -0.36 16.77
N ALA A 253 8.06 0.42 17.07
CA ALA A 253 7.57 0.54 18.44
C ALA A 253 7.09 -0.84 18.94
N LYS A 254 7.32 -1.14 20.20
CA LYS A 254 7.08 -2.47 20.79
C LYS A 254 5.64 -2.97 20.62
N GLU A 255 4.70 -2.06 20.69
CA GLU A 255 3.25 -2.32 20.59
C GLU A 255 2.77 -2.40 19.13
N MET A 256 3.66 -2.16 18.18
CA MET A 256 3.28 -2.10 16.76
C MET A 256 2.75 -3.43 16.27
N THR A 257 1.65 -3.33 15.54
CA THR A 257 1.04 -4.41 14.75
C THR A 257 0.79 -3.91 13.33
N THR A 258 0.65 -4.82 12.39
CA THR A 258 0.31 -4.46 11.01
C THR A 258 -1.17 -4.09 10.87
N SER A 259 -1.54 -3.38 9.80
CA SER A 259 -2.94 -3.13 9.47
C SER A 259 -3.71 -4.44 9.23
N PHE A 260 -3.06 -5.44 8.64
CA PHE A 260 -3.62 -6.77 8.44
C PHE A 260 -4.00 -7.43 9.78
N GLN A 261 -3.10 -7.43 10.77
CA GLN A 261 -3.41 -7.95 12.11
C GLN A 261 -4.60 -7.24 12.75
N LYS A 262 -4.67 -5.91 12.62
CA LYS A 262 -5.79 -5.12 13.17
C LYS A 262 -7.13 -5.47 12.50
N ASP A 263 -7.12 -5.65 11.17
CA ASP A 263 -8.33 -6.02 10.44
C ASP A 263 -8.82 -7.42 10.84
N VAL A 264 -7.91 -8.41 10.93
CA VAL A 264 -8.24 -9.77 11.39
C VAL A 264 -8.75 -9.78 12.83
N ALA A 265 -8.05 -9.10 13.74
CA ALA A 265 -8.46 -9.01 15.14
C ALA A 265 -9.83 -8.35 15.33
N ALA A 266 -10.19 -7.42 14.44
CA ALA A 266 -11.49 -6.76 14.43
C ALA A 266 -12.59 -7.54 13.68
N GLY A 267 -12.31 -8.74 13.17
CA GLY A 267 -13.24 -9.54 12.36
C GLY A 267 -13.63 -8.87 11.04
N LYS A 268 -12.80 -7.96 10.53
CA LYS A 268 -13.03 -7.25 9.28
C LYS A 268 -12.45 -8.02 8.10
N LYS A 269 -12.99 -7.79 6.90
CA LYS A 269 -12.35 -8.24 5.67
C LYS A 269 -10.91 -7.75 5.62
N SER A 270 -9.99 -8.66 5.36
CA SER A 270 -8.54 -8.42 5.43
C SER A 270 -7.87 -8.62 4.08
N GLU A 271 -6.58 -8.31 3.99
CA GLU A 271 -5.75 -8.56 2.82
C GLU A 271 -5.04 -9.92 2.88
N ALA A 272 -5.62 -10.92 3.58
CA ALA A 272 -5.03 -12.25 3.72
C ALA A 272 -4.71 -12.88 2.36
N ASP A 273 -5.63 -12.77 1.39
CA ASP A 273 -5.43 -13.31 0.04
C ASP A 273 -4.16 -12.78 -0.63
N GLY A 274 -3.97 -11.46 -0.61
CA GLY A 274 -2.82 -10.82 -1.27
C GLY A 274 -1.53 -10.84 -0.47
N LEU A 275 -1.60 -10.85 0.86
CA LEU A 275 -0.42 -10.79 1.71
C LEU A 275 0.10 -12.18 2.10
N ILE A 276 -0.78 -13.15 2.28
CA ILE A 276 -0.42 -14.46 2.82
C ILE A 276 -0.61 -15.56 1.77
N TYR A 277 -1.83 -15.73 1.24
CA TYR A 277 -2.10 -16.80 0.27
C TYR A 277 -1.38 -16.61 -1.06
N GLU A 278 -1.09 -15.36 -1.44
CA GLU A 278 -0.31 -15.07 -2.65
C GLU A 278 1.13 -15.61 -2.55
N VAL A 279 1.74 -15.63 -1.36
CA VAL A 279 3.09 -16.21 -1.19
C VAL A 279 3.07 -17.70 -1.52
N GLN A 280 2.09 -18.46 -1.03
CA GLN A 280 1.94 -19.87 -1.38
C GLN A 280 1.71 -20.06 -2.90
N ARG A 281 0.86 -19.20 -3.52
CA ARG A 281 0.63 -19.24 -4.98
C ARG A 281 1.89 -18.96 -5.78
N LEU A 282 2.69 -17.97 -5.35
CA LEU A 282 3.99 -17.67 -5.95
C LEU A 282 4.98 -18.82 -5.74
N GLY A 283 5.05 -19.39 -4.53
CA GLY A 283 5.86 -20.57 -4.24
C GLY A 283 5.56 -21.71 -5.20
N LYS A 284 4.30 -22.10 -5.33
CA LYS A 284 3.87 -23.14 -6.29
C LYS A 284 4.22 -22.80 -7.74
N ARG A 285 4.03 -21.54 -8.15
CA ARG A 285 4.33 -21.10 -9.53
C ARG A 285 5.81 -21.15 -9.86
N TYR A 286 6.68 -20.83 -8.92
CA TYR A 286 8.13 -20.72 -9.14
C TYR A 286 8.92 -21.90 -8.55
N GLY A 287 8.26 -22.94 -8.05
CA GLY A 287 8.89 -24.15 -7.53
C GLY A 287 9.66 -23.94 -6.22
N VAL A 288 9.12 -23.11 -5.34
CA VAL A 288 9.64 -22.86 -3.99
C VAL A 288 8.66 -23.41 -2.96
N GLU A 289 9.15 -24.27 -2.06
CA GLU A 289 8.36 -24.74 -0.92
C GLU A 289 8.17 -23.59 0.09
N THR A 290 6.99 -23.54 0.70
CA THR A 290 6.60 -22.46 1.64
C THR A 290 6.02 -23.02 2.94
N PRO A 291 6.75 -23.93 3.66
CA PRO A 291 6.21 -24.63 4.83
C PRO A 291 5.76 -23.68 5.95
N TYR A 292 6.47 -22.57 6.21
CA TYR A 292 6.06 -21.60 7.21
C TYR A 292 4.78 -20.87 6.83
N TYR A 293 4.63 -20.46 5.55
CA TYR A 293 3.38 -19.88 5.07
C TYR A 293 2.25 -20.91 5.03
N ASP A 294 2.52 -22.15 4.70
CA ASP A 294 1.52 -23.22 4.69
C ASP A 294 0.91 -23.42 6.09
N GLU A 295 1.75 -23.42 7.14
CA GLU A 295 1.32 -23.52 8.53
C GLU A 295 0.45 -22.31 8.95
N VAL A 296 0.87 -21.10 8.57
CA VAL A 296 0.06 -19.88 8.82
C VAL A 296 -1.28 -19.96 8.10
N ILE A 297 -1.28 -20.39 6.82
CA ILE A 297 -2.48 -20.49 5.99
C ILE A 297 -3.50 -21.47 6.58
N GLU A 298 -3.05 -22.64 7.04
CA GLU A 298 -3.91 -23.63 7.70
C GLU A 298 -4.60 -23.02 8.95
N ALA A 299 -3.81 -22.33 9.77
CA ALA A 299 -4.35 -21.68 10.97
C ALA A 299 -5.32 -20.54 10.63
N LEU A 300 -5.05 -19.72 9.60
CA LEU A 300 -5.97 -18.66 9.17
C LEU A 300 -7.28 -19.23 8.63
N LYS A 301 -7.22 -20.28 7.80
CA LYS A 301 -8.41 -20.98 7.29
C LYS A 301 -9.27 -21.57 8.41
N SER A 302 -8.64 -22.19 9.41
CA SER A 302 -9.36 -22.73 10.56
C SER A 302 -10.11 -21.68 11.40
N ARG A 303 -9.67 -20.40 11.27
CA ARG A 303 -10.29 -19.22 11.92
C ARG A 303 -11.25 -18.46 11.00
N GLY A 304 -11.48 -18.96 9.77
CA GLY A 304 -12.36 -18.31 8.78
C GLY A 304 -11.80 -16.99 8.23
N VAL A 305 -10.48 -16.82 8.23
CA VAL A 305 -9.80 -15.65 7.63
C VAL A 305 -9.45 -15.97 6.18
N GLU A 306 -10.12 -15.27 5.24
CA GLU A 306 -9.94 -15.42 3.79
C GLU A 306 -9.33 -14.15 3.16
#